data_37cca49c5af966ccbc46f1f5ecfce1b5
#
_entry.id   37cca49c5af966ccbc46f1f5ecfce1b5
#
_cell.length_a   1.000
_cell.length_b   1.000
_cell.length_c   1.000
_cell.angle_alpha   90.00
_cell.angle_beta   90.00
_cell.angle_gamma   90.00
#
_symmetry.space_group_name_H-M   'P 1'
#
loop_
_entity.id
_entity.type
_entity.pdbx_description
1 polymer ?
#
loop_
_entity_poly.entity_id
_entity_poly.type
_entity_poly.pdbx_seq_one_letter_code
_entity_poly.pdbx_strand_id
1 'polypeptide(L)'
;MTRGSFRSFILHLHPRSIPERSVKFTFTWCLGGLAVWMFVLEAVTGALLMLHYVPSASGAYGSVQHITHVAPYGFFVRNLHYWCGQIMVILVVLHAVRVFVTGAFAPPRRFNWIIGMTLLVGTVLVDFTGYLLIWDDRALWAWTVAGNLAATIPVAGPAIRSLLFGPLQVADAVLVRLYAWHILLFPGMMVPLMAWHFWRVRKDGISVPL
;
A
#
# COMPACT_ATOMS: atom_id res chain seq x y z
N MET A 1 -31.05 17.70 -19.74
CA MET A 1 -30.04 17.25 -18.80
C MET A 1 -29.57 15.89 -19.31
N THR A 2 -28.35 15.61 -19.72
CA THR A 2 -27.08 15.94 -19.17
C THR A 2 -25.91 15.21 -19.85
N ARG A 3 -25.73 15.32 -21.17
CA ARG A 3 -24.47 14.84 -21.79
C ARG A 3 -23.24 15.65 -21.36
N GLY A 4 -23.44 16.82 -20.74
CA GLY A 4 -22.36 17.67 -20.26
C GLY A 4 -21.71 17.24 -18.94
N SER A 5 -22.45 16.54 -18.05
CA SER A 5 -21.97 16.24 -16.68
C SER A 5 -20.90 15.16 -16.64
N PHE A 6 -21.05 14.05 -17.38
CA PHE A 6 -20.07 12.97 -17.40
C PHE A 6 -18.78 13.36 -18.15
N ARG A 7 -18.94 14.09 -19.27
CA ARG A 7 -17.79 14.66 -20.01
C ARG A 7 -17.06 15.72 -19.21
N SER A 8 -17.80 16.52 -18.42
CA SER A 8 -17.24 17.49 -17.49
C SER A 8 -16.48 16.76 -16.37
N PHE A 9 -16.99 15.65 -15.80
CA PHE A 9 -16.34 14.87 -14.78
C PHE A 9 -15.02 14.27 -15.28
N ILE A 10 -15.00 13.62 -16.45
CA ILE A 10 -13.77 13.06 -17.05
C ILE A 10 -12.75 14.17 -17.36
N LEU A 11 -13.19 15.30 -17.94
CA LEU A 11 -12.33 16.45 -18.19
C LEU A 11 -11.86 17.12 -16.89
N HIS A 12 -12.54 16.85 -15.75
CA HIS A 12 -12.10 17.27 -14.45
C HIS A 12 -11.08 16.29 -13.82
N LEU A 13 -10.98 15.06 -14.25
CA LEU A 13 -9.99 14.07 -13.82
C LEU A 13 -8.68 14.13 -14.61
N HIS A 14 -8.69 14.62 -15.84
CA HIS A 14 -7.50 14.71 -16.69
C HIS A 14 -7.07 16.17 -16.92
N PRO A 15 -5.79 16.51 -16.95
CA PRO A 15 -5.32 17.84 -17.33
C PRO A 15 -5.73 18.15 -18.77
N ARG A 16 -6.09 19.41 -19.03
CA ARG A 16 -6.53 19.86 -20.37
C ARG A 16 -5.44 19.76 -21.43
N SER A 17 -4.20 19.88 -21.01
CA SER A 17 -3.01 19.75 -21.88
C SER A 17 -1.88 19.12 -21.07
N ILE A 18 -1.13 18.24 -21.70
CA ILE A 18 0.06 17.60 -21.17
C ILE A 18 1.22 17.93 -22.12
N PRO A 19 2.40 18.32 -21.59
CA PRO A 19 3.56 18.54 -22.43
C PRO A 19 3.90 17.26 -23.21
N GLU A 20 4.14 17.36 -24.51
CA GLU A 20 4.41 16.22 -25.38
C GLU A 20 5.58 15.35 -24.87
N ARG A 21 6.63 15.99 -24.35
CA ARG A 21 7.79 15.29 -23.77
C ARG A 21 7.43 14.45 -22.54
N SER A 22 6.39 14.83 -21.81
CA SER A 22 5.93 14.11 -20.60
C SER A 22 5.06 12.89 -20.91
N VAL A 23 4.58 12.76 -22.16
CA VAL A 23 3.77 11.62 -22.62
C VAL A 23 4.65 10.43 -23.02
N LYS A 24 5.95 10.64 -23.26
CA LYS A 24 6.85 9.55 -23.62
C LYS A 24 6.88 8.50 -22.52
N PHE A 25 6.62 7.24 -22.87
CA PHE A 25 6.65 6.10 -21.96
C PHE A 25 7.96 6.06 -21.15
N THR A 26 9.09 6.30 -21.81
CA THR A 26 10.42 6.31 -21.21
C THR A 26 10.64 7.40 -20.15
N PHE A 27 9.75 8.41 -20.06
CA PHE A 27 9.85 9.43 -19.04
C PHE A 27 9.23 9.02 -17.71
N THR A 28 8.11 8.32 -17.71
CA THR A 28 7.40 7.92 -16.48
C THR A 28 7.47 6.43 -16.19
N TRP A 29 7.75 5.60 -17.23
CA TRP A 29 7.69 4.14 -17.18
C TRP A 29 6.33 3.63 -16.64
N CYS A 30 5.33 4.49 -16.63
CA CYS A 30 4.00 4.25 -16.03
C CYS A 30 4.04 3.74 -14.58
N LEU A 31 5.14 3.98 -13.84
CA LEU A 31 5.37 3.40 -12.50
C LEU A 31 4.22 3.67 -11.53
N GLY A 32 3.72 4.92 -11.48
CA GLY A 32 2.57 5.26 -10.63
C GLY A 32 1.28 4.56 -11.03
N GLY A 33 1.02 4.43 -12.35
CA GLY A 33 -0.14 3.71 -12.88
C GLY A 33 -0.07 2.21 -12.59
N LEU A 34 1.11 1.60 -12.78
CA LEU A 34 1.34 0.19 -12.47
C LEU A 34 1.19 -0.10 -10.96
N ALA A 35 1.66 0.81 -10.09
CA ALA A 35 1.46 0.66 -8.65
C ALA A 35 -0.03 0.65 -8.26
N VAL A 36 -0.87 1.48 -8.91
CA VAL A 36 -2.33 1.45 -8.71
C VAL A 36 -2.93 0.13 -9.15
N TRP A 37 -2.50 -0.42 -10.28
CA TRP A 37 -2.96 -1.74 -10.73
C TRP A 37 -2.60 -2.84 -9.74
N MET A 38 -1.38 -2.81 -9.20
CA MET A 38 -1.01 -3.76 -8.13
C MET A 38 -1.90 -3.57 -6.90
N PHE A 39 -2.18 -2.33 -6.48
CA PHE A 39 -3.08 -2.06 -5.36
C PHE A 39 -4.50 -2.61 -5.59
N VAL A 40 -5.04 -2.49 -6.81
CA VAL A 40 -6.36 -3.06 -7.16
C VAL A 40 -6.32 -4.58 -7.10
N LEU A 41 -5.27 -5.21 -7.62
CA LEU A 41 -5.09 -6.67 -7.54
C LEU A 41 -4.95 -7.13 -6.09
N GLU A 42 -4.21 -6.40 -5.26
CA GLU A 42 -4.10 -6.64 -3.82
C GLU A 42 -5.46 -6.60 -3.13
N ALA A 43 -6.27 -5.58 -3.42
CA ALA A 43 -7.61 -5.45 -2.84
C ALA A 43 -8.53 -6.61 -3.24
N VAL A 44 -8.51 -7.02 -4.52
CA VAL A 44 -9.35 -8.13 -5.03
C VAL A 44 -8.88 -9.46 -4.45
N THR A 45 -7.58 -9.76 -4.54
CA THR A 45 -7.05 -11.02 -4.02
C THR A 45 -7.14 -11.10 -2.50
N GLY A 46 -6.89 -10.00 -1.79
CA GLY A 46 -7.06 -9.90 -0.34
C GLY A 46 -8.49 -10.18 0.10
N ALA A 47 -9.49 -9.62 -0.60
CA ALA A 47 -10.91 -9.89 -0.33
C ALA A 47 -11.25 -11.39 -0.48
N LEU A 48 -10.66 -12.08 -1.45
CA LEU A 48 -10.84 -13.53 -1.61
C LEU A 48 -10.16 -14.32 -0.48
N LEU A 49 -8.96 -13.91 -0.05
CA LEU A 49 -8.24 -14.54 1.05
C LEU A 49 -8.98 -14.40 2.39
N MET A 50 -9.67 -13.28 2.61
CA MET A 50 -10.47 -13.05 3.82
C MET A 50 -11.54 -14.12 4.06
N LEU A 51 -12.06 -14.77 2.99
CA LEU A 51 -13.10 -15.79 3.11
C LEU A 51 -12.61 -17.06 3.83
N HIS A 52 -11.31 -17.29 3.87
CA HIS A 52 -10.71 -18.50 4.43
C HIS A 52 -9.74 -18.22 5.59
N TYR A 53 -9.32 -16.97 5.78
CA TYR A 53 -8.35 -16.62 6.82
C TYR A 53 -9.00 -16.52 8.19
N VAL A 54 -8.37 -17.10 9.21
CA VAL A 54 -8.84 -17.10 10.62
C VAL A 54 -7.90 -16.23 11.46
N PRO A 55 -8.29 -15.03 11.88
CA PRO A 55 -7.42 -14.11 12.62
C PRO A 55 -7.33 -14.47 14.11
N SER A 56 -6.79 -15.66 14.44
CA SER A 56 -6.51 -16.10 15.79
C SER A 56 -5.13 -16.75 15.88
N ALA A 57 -4.47 -16.66 17.03
CA ALA A 57 -3.13 -17.17 17.19
C ALA A 57 -3.01 -18.69 16.94
N SER A 58 -4.08 -19.44 17.26
CA SER A 58 -4.16 -20.89 17.01
C SER A 58 -4.59 -21.22 15.58
N GLY A 59 -5.31 -20.34 14.89
CA GLY A 59 -5.92 -20.61 13.57
C GLY A 59 -5.19 -19.98 12.38
N ALA A 60 -4.46 -18.90 12.58
CA ALA A 60 -3.91 -18.10 11.48
C ALA A 60 -2.99 -18.93 10.58
N TYR A 61 -1.95 -19.52 11.13
CA TYR A 61 -1.03 -20.35 10.34
C TYR A 61 -1.72 -21.52 9.66
N GLY A 62 -2.60 -22.23 10.38
CA GLY A 62 -3.38 -23.34 9.83
C GLY A 62 -4.30 -22.90 8.68
N SER A 63 -4.92 -21.73 8.79
CA SER A 63 -5.78 -21.19 7.73
C SER A 63 -4.97 -20.81 6.49
N VAL A 64 -3.75 -20.27 6.64
CA VAL A 64 -2.83 -20.01 5.52
C VAL A 64 -2.41 -21.31 4.84
N GLN A 65 -2.15 -22.38 5.60
CA GLN A 65 -1.86 -23.71 5.03
C GLN A 65 -3.07 -24.27 4.28
N HIS A 66 -4.28 -24.15 4.86
CA HIS A 66 -5.52 -24.54 4.20
C HIS A 66 -5.74 -23.78 2.89
N ILE A 67 -5.57 -22.46 2.88
CA ILE A 67 -5.65 -21.64 1.66
C ILE A 67 -4.66 -22.15 0.61
N THR A 68 -3.42 -22.44 1.03
CA THR A 68 -2.35 -22.80 0.10
C THR A 68 -2.53 -24.20 -0.52
N HIS A 69 -3.05 -25.17 0.25
CA HIS A 69 -2.99 -26.57 -0.13
C HIS A 69 -4.36 -27.24 -0.34
N VAL A 70 -5.44 -26.65 0.18
CA VAL A 70 -6.78 -27.28 0.20
C VAL A 70 -7.83 -26.45 -0.53
N ALA A 71 -7.87 -25.15 -0.29
CA ALA A 71 -8.90 -24.29 -0.88
C ALA A 71 -8.80 -24.24 -2.42
N PRO A 72 -9.94 -24.35 -3.15
CA PRO A 72 -9.94 -24.22 -4.59
C PRO A 72 -9.30 -22.90 -5.05
N TYR A 73 -8.33 -22.96 -5.94
CA TYR A 73 -7.56 -21.81 -6.43
C TYR A 73 -6.80 -21.03 -5.34
N GLY A 74 -6.82 -21.45 -4.08
CA GLY A 74 -6.21 -20.74 -2.97
C GLY A 74 -4.72 -20.53 -3.14
N PHE A 75 -3.98 -21.53 -3.63
CA PHE A 75 -2.57 -21.39 -3.99
C PHE A 75 -2.33 -20.24 -4.99
N PHE A 76 -3.12 -20.18 -6.05
CA PHE A 76 -2.99 -19.13 -7.08
C PHE A 76 -3.29 -17.75 -6.51
N VAL A 77 -4.42 -17.59 -5.83
CA VAL A 77 -4.86 -16.30 -5.26
C VAL A 77 -3.85 -15.80 -4.22
N ARG A 78 -3.37 -16.69 -3.34
CA ARG A 78 -2.38 -16.32 -2.32
C ARG A 78 -1.03 -15.92 -2.93
N ASN A 79 -0.54 -16.66 -3.93
CA ASN A 79 0.72 -16.30 -4.59
C ASN A 79 0.57 -15.00 -5.41
N LEU A 80 -0.56 -14.79 -6.06
CA LEU A 80 -0.83 -13.55 -6.78
C LEU A 80 -0.82 -12.35 -5.80
N HIS A 81 -1.50 -12.47 -4.66
CA HIS A 81 -1.48 -11.48 -3.59
C HIS A 81 -0.04 -11.20 -3.12
N TYR A 82 0.71 -12.22 -2.78
CA TYR A 82 2.10 -12.08 -2.33
C TYR A 82 2.98 -11.35 -3.37
N TRP A 83 2.95 -11.79 -4.63
CA TRP A 83 3.82 -11.19 -5.66
C TRP A 83 3.38 -9.80 -6.07
N CYS A 84 2.08 -9.52 -6.10
CA CYS A 84 1.59 -8.16 -6.36
C CYS A 84 2.05 -7.20 -5.26
N GLY A 85 2.05 -7.59 -3.99
CA GLY A 85 2.59 -6.80 -2.88
C GLY A 85 4.06 -6.47 -3.07
N GLN A 86 4.90 -7.50 -3.34
CA GLN A 86 6.33 -7.30 -3.56
C GLN A 86 6.61 -6.38 -4.77
N ILE A 87 5.91 -6.61 -5.88
CA ILE A 87 6.02 -5.77 -7.08
C ILE A 87 5.55 -4.34 -6.78
N MET A 88 4.47 -4.17 -6.03
CA MET A 88 3.96 -2.84 -5.64
C MET A 88 5.02 -2.06 -4.84
N VAL A 89 5.67 -2.68 -3.86
CA VAL A 89 6.76 -2.04 -3.08
C VAL A 89 7.89 -1.59 -4.01
N ILE A 90 8.33 -2.46 -4.92
CA ILE A 90 9.38 -2.11 -5.90
C ILE A 90 8.94 -0.94 -6.78
N LEU A 91 7.72 -0.97 -7.32
CA LEU A 91 7.20 0.07 -8.20
C LEU A 91 7.09 1.43 -7.51
N VAL A 92 6.60 1.49 -6.26
CA VAL A 92 6.47 2.76 -5.54
C VAL A 92 7.83 3.33 -5.14
N VAL A 93 8.81 2.48 -4.81
CA VAL A 93 10.19 2.91 -4.56
C VAL A 93 10.81 3.48 -5.83
N LEU A 94 10.72 2.76 -6.95
CA LEU A 94 11.22 3.24 -8.25
C LEU A 94 10.52 4.53 -8.69
N HIS A 95 9.21 4.64 -8.44
CA HIS A 95 8.45 5.86 -8.69
C HIS A 95 8.98 7.03 -7.85
N ALA A 96 9.19 6.84 -6.56
CA ALA A 96 9.75 7.87 -5.68
C ALA A 96 11.17 8.29 -6.12
N VAL A 97 12.04 7.32 -6.42
CA VAL A 97 13.40 7.58 -6.94
C VAL A 97 13.34 8.37 -8.24
N ARG A 98 12.49 7.97 -9.18
CA ARG A 98 12.31 8.69 -10.45
C ARG A 98 11.84 10.13 -10.22
N VAL A 99 10.85 10.36 -9.36
CA VAL A 99 10.36 11.70 -9.02
C VAL A 99 11.48 12.56 -8.40
N PHE A 100 12.31 11.96 -7.57
CA PHE A 100 13.44 12.62 -6.95
C PHE A 100 14.52 12.99 -7.97
N VAL A 101 15.00 12.04 -8.76
CA VAL A 101 16.08 12.23 -9.74
C VAL A 101 15.70 13.24 -10.84
N THR A 102 14.43 13.29 -11.23
CA THR A 102 13.94 14.24 -12.24
C THR A 102 13.54 15.59 -11.67
N GLY A 103 13.78 15.87 -10.38
CA GLY A 103 13.37 17.13 -9.75
C GLY A 103 11.86 17.38 -9.75
N ALA A 104 11.05 16.35 -10.02
CA ALA A 104 9.60 16.48 -10.13
C ALA A 104 8.92 16.83 -8.79
N PHE A 105 9.63 16.77 -7.68
CA PHE A 105 9.20 17.22 -6.35
C PHE A 105 9.26 18.74 -6.15
N ALA A 106 9.97 19.48 -7.03
CA ALA A 106 10.14 20.93 -6.90
C ALA A 106 8.80 21.69 -7.03
N PRO A 107 8.72 22.94 -6.56
CA PRO A 107 7.49 23.73 -6.70
C PRO A 107 6.96 23.73 -8.15
N PRO A 108 5.63 23.68 -8.33
CA PRO A 108 4.53 23.73 -7.33
C PRO A 108 4.19 22.37 -6.70
N ARG A 109 4.94 21.28 -6.97
CA ARG A 109 4.62 19.88 -6.65
C ARG A 109 5.10 19.38 -5.27
N ARG A 110 5.69 20.26 -4.44
CA ARG A 110 6.20 19.88 -3.11
C ARG A 110 5.17 19.17 -2.23
N PHE A 111 3.96 19.71 -2.20
CA PHE A 111 2.90 19.12 -1.37
C PHE A 111 2.51 17.73 -1.88
N ASN A 112 2.46 17.53 -3.19
CA ASN A 112 2.19 16.23 -3.77
C ASN A 112 3.31 15.21 -3.48
N TRP A 113 4.55 15.67 -3.38
CA TRP A 113 5.67 14.85 -2.93
C TRP A 113 5.46 14.32 -1.51
N ILE A 114 5.02 15.18 -0.58
CA ILE A 114 4.72 14.77 0.80
C ILE A 114 3.62 13.70 0.83
N ILE A 115 2.53 13.90 0.07
CA ILE A 115 1.47 12.88 -0.06
C ILE A 115 2.05 11.56 -0.60
N GLY A 116 2.88 11.62 -1.64
CA GLY A 116 3.54 10.46 -2.23
C GLY A 116 4.44 9.71 -1.23
N MET A 117 5.22 10.43 -0.40
CA MET A 117 6.03 9.83 0.66
C MET A 117 5.17 9.19 1.76
N THR A 118 4.03 9.78 2.09
CA THR A 118 3.07 9.18 3.03
C THR A 118 2.48 7.88 2.45
N LEU A 119 2.16 7.86 1.16
CA LEU A 119 1.70 6.64 0.46
C LEU A 119 2.79 5.57 0.43
N LEU A 120 4.06 5.93 0.21
CA LEU A 120 5.19 4.99 0.26
C LEU A 120 5.30 4.34 1.64
N VAL A 121 5.24 5.13 2.72
CA VAL A 121 5.24 4.61 4.09
C VAL A 121 4.03 3.71 4.34
N GLY A 122 2.84 4.13 3.89
CA GLY A 122 1.62 3.32 3.97
C GLY A 122 1.75 1.98 3.24
N THR A 123 2.39 1.96 2.06
CA THR A 123 2.65 0.72 1.31
C THR A 123 3.55 -0.24 2.08
N VAL A 124 4.63 0.26 2.68
CA VAL A 124 5.54 -0.56 3.50
C VAL A 124 4.82 -1.10 4.74
N LEU A 125 3.97 -0.30 5.38
CA LEU A 125 3.21 -0.73 6.56
C LEU A 125 2.15 -1.78 6.23
N VAL A 126 1.43 -1.64 5.11
CA VAL A 126 0.45 -2.64 4.70
C VAL A 126 1.14 -3.94 4.30
N ASP A 127 2.25 -3.89 3.57
CA ASP A 127 3.04 -5.08 3.20
C ASP A 127 3.56 -5.79 4.46
N PHE A 128 4.17 -5.04 5.38
CA PHE A 128 4.66 -5.58 6.65
C PHE A 128 3.57 -6.22 7.50
N THR A 129 2.42 -5.56 7.64
CA THR A 129 1.30 -6.15 8.41
C THR A 129 0.76 -7.41 7.75
N GLY A 130 0.69 -7.47 6.41
CA GLY A 130 0.31 -8.68 5.67
C GLY A 130 1.27 -9.84 5.91
N TYR A 131 2.57 -9.56 5.92
CA TYR A 131 3.58 -10.56 6.27
C TYR A 131 3.37 -11.12 7.68
N LEU A 132 3.07 -10.28 8.66
CA LEU A 132 2.81 -10.72 10.04
C LEU A 132 1.57 -11.60 10.18
N LEU A 133 0.58 -11.49 9.28
CA LEU A 133 -0.64 -12.32 9.30
C LEU A 133 -0.39 -13.81 9.01
N ILE A 134 0.78 -14.19 8.46
CA ILE A 134 1.14 -15.59 8.29
C ILE A 134 1.24 -16.29 9.66
N TRP A 135 1.68 -15.57 10.68
CA TRP A 135 1.80 -15.98 12.07
C TRP A 135 2.69 -17.22 12.27
N ASP A 136 3.73 -17.35 11.43
CA ASP A 136 4.79 -18.34 11.58
C ASP A 136 5.94 -17.80 12.46
N ASP A 137 6.95 -18.63 12.74
CA ASP A 137 8.10 -18.23 13.54
C ASP A 137 8.83 -17.02 12.98
N ARG A 138 8.88 -16.86 11.65
CA ARG A 138 9.53 -15.71 11.00
C ARG A 138 8.72 -14.43 11.22
N ALA A 139 7.39 -14.52 11.12
CA ALA A 139 6.49 -13.41 11.41
C ALA A 139 6.59 -12.98 12.89
N LEU A 140 6.66 -13.92 13.82
CA LEU A 140 6.85 -13.65 15.24
C LEU A 140 8.20 -12.98 15.54
N TRP A 141 9.27 -13.42 14.90
CA TRP A 141 10.56 -12.75 14.98
C TRP A 141 10.53 -11.33 14.41
N ALA A 142 9.95 -11.14 13.22
CA ALA A 142 9.81 -9.82 12.62
C ALA A 142 8.97 -8.87 13.50
N TRP A 143 7.87 -9.36 14.08
CA TRP A 143 7.05 -8.62 15.03
C TRP A 143 7.85 -8.20 16.27
N THR A 144 8.64 -9.11 16.84
CA THR A 144 9.48 -8.84 18.01
C THR A 144 10.55 -7.79 17.71
N VAL A 145 11.28 -7.96 16.61
CA VAL A 145 12.35 -7.05 16.20
C VAL A 145 11.79 -5.65 15.90
N ALA A 146 10.71 -5.57 15.11
CA ALA A 146 10.09 -4.29 14.76
C ALA A 146 9.52 -3.58 15.99
N GLY A 147 8.91 -4.32 16.93
CA GLY A 147 8.42 -3.78 18.20
C GLY A 147 9.54 -3.24 19.09
N ASN A 148 10.66 -3.95 19.16
CA ASN A 148 11.84 -3.49 19.93
C ASN A 148 12.47 -2.26 19.26
N LEU A 149 12.59 -2.26 17.93
CA LEU A 149 13.08 -1.11 17.18
C LEU A 149 12.17 0.12 17.36
N ALA A 150 10.86 -0.07 17.29
CA ALA A 150 9.91 1.01 17.54
C ALA A 150 10.06 1.59 18.97
N ALA A 151 10.34 0.75 19.96
CA ALA A 151 10.54 1.17 21.35
C ALA A 151 11.77 2.07 21.53
N THR A 152 12.76 2.03 20.64
CA THR A 152 13.97 2.88 20.71
C THR A 152 13.74 4.33 20.27
N ILE A 153 12.59 4.63 19.67
CA ILE A 153 12.26 5.98 19.24
C ILE A 153 12.11 6.88 20.48
N PRO A 154 12.88 7.98 20.60
CA PRO A 154 12.81 8.86 21.75
C PRO A 154 11.39 9.38 21.99
N VAL A 155 10.95 9.42 23.24
CA VAL A 155 9.66 9.92 23.73
C VAL A 155 8.45 9.11 23.24
N ALA A 156 8.33 8.84 21.93
CA ALA A 156 7.16 8.19 21.33
C ALA A 156 7.26 6.65 21.29
N GLY A 157 8.46 6.08 21.42
CA GLY A 157 8.71 4.66 21.22
C GLY A 157 7.85 3.71 22.05
N PRO A 158 7.75 3.89 23.37
CA PRO A 158 6.90 3.04 24.21
C PRO A 158 5.42 3.06 23.80
N ALA A 159 4.90 4.25 23.44
CA ALA A 159 3.52 4.42 22.97
C ALA A 159 3.31 3.75 21.62
N ILE A 160 4.25 3.93 20.66
CA ILE A 160 4.21 3.31 19.34
C ILE A 160 4.27 1.77 19.50
N ARG A 161 5.18 1.25 20.30
CA ARG A 161 5.26 -0.19 20.55
C ARG A 161 3.96 -0.74 21.12
N SER A 162 3.39 -0.09 22.14
CA SER A 162 2.14 -0.53 22.76
C SER A 162 0.96 -0.50 21.79
N LEU A 163 0.87 0.57 20.99
CA LEU A 163 -0.21 0.77 20.02
C LEU A 163 -0.12 -0.22 18.86
N LEU A 164 1.08 -0.33 18.25
CA LEU A 164 1.26 -1.08 17.01
C LEU A 164 1.49 -2.58 17.28
N PHE A 165 2.23 -2.91 18.30
CA PHE A 165 2.65 -4.29 18.52
C PHE A 165 1.91 -4.95 19.69
N GLY A 166 1.68 -4.27 20.79
CA GLY A 166 1.07 -4.85 21.96
C GLY A 166 1.92 -5.97 22.61
N PRO A 167 1.46 -6.60 23.70
CA PRO A 167 2.14 -7.71 24.33
C PRO A 167 1.71 -9.06 23.74
N LEU A 168 2.68 -9.98 23.54
CA LEU A 168 2.41 -11.35 23.02
C LEU A 168 1.49 -12.20 23.91
N GLN A 169 1.36 -11.85 25.20
CA GLN A 169 0.45 -12.55 26.11
C GLN A 169 -1.02 -12.48 25.69
N VAL A 170 -1.37 -11.53 24.81
CA VAL A 170 -2.69 -11.38 24.21
C VAL A 170 -2.62 -11.54 22.68
N ALA A 171 -1.96 -12.61 22.24
CA ALA A 171 -1.65 -12.88 20.82
C ALA A 171 -2.87 -12.76 19.90
N ASP A 172 -4.04 -13.25 20.30
CA ASP A 172 -5.28 -13.12 19.53
C ASP A 172 -5.66 -11.65 19.32
N ALA A 173 -5.59 -10.83 20.37
CA ALA A 173 -5.91 -9.40 20.25
C ALA A 173 -4.89 -8.65 19.36
N VAL A 174 -3.61 -9.04 19.42
CA VAL A 174 -2.57 -8.50 18.53
C VAL A 174 -2.87 -8.87 17.09
N LEU A 175 -3.19 -10.13 16.81
CA LEU A 175 -3.44 -10.63 15.47
C LEU A 175 -4.72 -10.02 14.85
N VAL A 176 -5.80 -9.93 15.61
CA VAL A 176 -7.04 -9.25 15.18
C VAL A 176 -6.76 -7.78 14.84
N ARG A 177 -5.92 -7.10 15.63
CA ARG A 177 -5.51 -5.71 15.34
C ARG A 177 -4.72 -5.61 14.06
N LEU A 178 -3.70 -6.45 13.87
CA LEU A 178 -2.90 -6.50 12.64
C LEU A 178 -3.79 -6.79 11.42
N TYR A 179 -4.72 -7.71 11.57
CA TYR A 179 -5.70 -8.03 10.53
C TYR A 179 -6.56 -6.81 10.17
N ALA A 180 -7.17 -6.15 11.16
CA ALA A 180 -7.96 -4.95 10.94
C ALA A 180 -7.15 -3.82 10.29
N TRP A 181 -5.88 -3.66 10.65
CA TRP A 181 -5.02 -2.65 10.04
C TRP A 181 -4.67 -2.98 8.59
N HIS A 182 -4.36 -4.26 8.32
CA HIS A 182 -4.01 -4.71 6.97
C HIS A 182 -5.18 -4.59 6.00
N ILE A 183 -6.39 -5.01 6.42
CA ILE A 183 -7.55 -5.08 5.49
C ILE A 183 -8.37 -3.78 5.46
N LEU A 184 -8.35 -2.99 6.52
CA LEU A 184 -9.25 -1.84 6.67
C LEU A 184 -8.51 -0.52 6.84
N LEU A 185 -7.67 -0.40 7.89
CA LEU A 185 -7.08 0.89 8.26
C LEU A 185 -6.14 1.42 7.20
N PHE A 186 -5.09 0.67 6.85
CA PHE A 186 -4.10 1.13 5.89
C PHE A 186 -4.67 1.27 4.48
N PRO A 187 -5.37 0.28 3.89
CA PRO A 187 -5.99 0.47 2.58
C PRO A 187 -7.04 1.57 2.58
N GLY A 188 -7.85 1.67 3.65
CA GLY A 188 -8.86 2.71 3.80
C GLY A 188 -8.28 4.13 3.87
N MET A 189 -7.09 4.30 4.46
CA MET A 189 -6.36 5.58 4.45
C MET A 189 -5.67 5.83 3.10
N MET A 190 -5.15 4.79 2.45
CA MET A 190 -4.42 4.94 1.19
C MET A 190 -5.35 5.36 0.03
N VAL A 191 -6.59 4.87 -0.03
CA VAL A 191 -7.54 5.23 -1.10
C VAL A 191 -7.78 6.74 -1.20
N PRO A 192 -8.19 7.47 -0.14
CA PRO A 192 -8.36 8.91 -0.22
C PRO A 192 -7.04 9.66 -0.46
N LEU A 193 -5.92 9.17 0.07
CA LEU A 193 -4.60 9.77 -0.18
C LEU A 193 -4.19 9.59 -1.64
N MET A 194 -4.42 8.43 -2.27
CA MET A 194 -4.19 8.21 -3.70
C MET A 194 -5.07 9.12 -4.55
N ALA A 195 -6.36 9.24 -4.22
CA ALA A 195 -7.26 10.15 -4.91
C ALA A 195 -6.77 11.60 -4.83
N TRP A 196 -6.30 12.02 -3.66
CA TRP A 196 -5.72 13.35 -3.46
C TRP A 196 -4.39 13.52 -4.20
N HIS A 197 -3.53 12.51 -4.18
CA HIS A 197 -2.27 12.49 -4.95
C HIS A 197 -2.52 12.69 -6.45
N PHE A 198 -3.47 11.97 -7.03
CA PHE A 198 -3.82 12.12 -8.45
C PHE A 198 -4.45 13.47 -8.75
N TRP A 199 -5.33 13.95 -7.88
CA TRP A 199 -5.90 15.29 -8.03
C TRP A 199 -4.82 16.37 -8.02
N ARG A 200 -3.79 16.24 -7.17
CA ARG A 200 -2.63 17.15 -7.14
C ARG A 200 -1.78 17.05 -8.41
N VAL A 201 -1.50 15.83 -8.90
CA VAL A 201 -0.80 15.67 -10.19
C VAL A 201 -1.51 16.43 -11.30
N ARG A 202 -2.84 16.35 -11.32
CA ARG A 202 -3.64 17.09 -12.27
C ARG A 202 -3.56 18.60 -12.08
N LYS A 203 -3.68 19.08 -10.84
CA LYS A 203 -3.69 20.50 -10.49
C LYS A 203 -2.35 21.16 -10.73
N ASP A 204 -1.27 20.51 -10.30
CA ASP A 204 0.09 21.05 -10.31
C ASP A 204 0.82 20.77 -11.62
N GLY A 205 0.24 19.95 -12.48
CA GLY A 205 0.79 19.53 -13.77
C GLY A 205 1.86 18.45 -13.65
N ILE A 206 2.13 17.77 -14.78
CA ILE A 206 3.19 16.78 -14.91
C ILE A 206 4.51 17.51 -15.18
N SER A 207 5.59 17.08 -14.49
CA SER A 207 6.92 17.65 -14.72
C SER A 207 7.39 17.40 -16.16
N VAL A 208 8.14 18.34 -16.71
CA VAL A 208 8.88 18.16 -17.95
C VAL A 208 10.23 17.53 -17.64
N PRO A 209 10.80 16.65 -18.48
CA PRO A 209 12.19 16.21 -18.37
C PRO A 209 13.14 17.42 -18.30
N LEU A 210 14.15 17.33 -17.43
CA LEU A 210 15.25 18.30 -17.36
C LEU A 210 16.05 18.33 -18.65
#